data_d938cb73df47166aa2e99d3891079caa
#
_entry.id   d938cb73df47166aa2e99d3891079caa
#
_cell.length_a   1.000
_cell.length_b   1.000
_cell.length_c   1.000
_cell.angle_alpha   90.00
_cell.angle_beta   90.00
_cell.angle_gamma   90.00
#
_symmetry.space_group_name_H-M   'P 1'
#
loop_
_entity.id
_entity.type
_entity.pdbx_description
1 polymer ?
#
loop_
_entity_poly.entity_id
_entity_poly.type
_entity_poly.pdbx_seq_one_letter_code
_entity_poly.pdbx_strand_id
1 'polypeptide(L)'
;MKWLAILQLVLLSFGQGALARELSTCFGTTADGRLENGWRLPLSGENFQTYSRVASLAGRTYVHSTVHRVILEAYAKTREARQDTIFVYGETGLRTGGEFKPHKTHRNGLSVDFMVPVRNEESHSVTLPTHLGNRLGYDLEFSDRGQLDNLRIDFEAMAAIAKFEVVPQPIAQMSR
;
A
#
# COMPACT_ATOMS: atom_id res chain seq x y z
N MET A 1 -63.01 9.67 -30.04
CA MET A 1 -61.76 9.17 -30.62
C MET A 1 -60.62 9.54 -29.69
N LYS A 2 -60.11 8.55 -28.92
CA LYS A 2 -59.06 8.80 -27.91
C LYS A 2 -57.74 8.32 -28.50
N TRP A 3 -56.76 9.22 -28.67
CA TRP A 3 -55.40 8.89 -29.09
C TRP A 3 -54.57 8.56 -27.86
N LEU A 4 -54.21 7.28 -27.72
CA LEU A 4 -53.20 6.83 -26.74
C LEU A 4 -51.81 6.99 -27.36
N ALA A 5 -51.04 7.93 -26.85
CA ALA A 5 -49.62 8.08 -27.15
C ALA A 5 -48.82 7.07 -26.30
N ILE A 6 -48.22 6.07 -26.93
CA ILE A 6 -47.33 5.08 -26.32
C ILE A 6 -45.93 5.74 -26.28
N LEU A 7 -45.50 6.12 -25.09
CA LEU A 7 -44.12 6.61 -24.85
C LEU A 7 -43.22 5.38 -24.70
N GLN A 8 -42.44 5.05 -25.75
CA GLN A 8 -41.40 4.03 -25.67
C GLN A 8 -40.18 4.59 -24.96
N LEU A 9 -39.99 4.13 -23.72
CA LEU A 9 -38.78 4.42 -22.92
C LEU A 9 -37.64 3.52 -23.43
N VAL A 10 -36.73 4.06 -24.22
CA VAL A 10 -35.49 3.39 -24.65
C VAL A 10 -34.54 3.40 -23.49
N LEU A 11 -34.42 2.31 -22.75
CA LEU A 11 -33.38 2.09 -21.74
C LEU A 11 -32.06 1.82 -22.47
N LEU A 12 -31.24 2.85 -22.62
CA LEU A 12 -29.84 2.71 -22.99
C LEU A 12 -29.07 2.08 -21.82
N SER A 13 -28.89 0.78 -21.89
CA SER A 13 -27.98 0.04 -20.99
C SER A 13 -26.54 0.45 -21.35
N PHE A 14 -26.02 1.46 -20.67
CA PHE A 14 -24.57 1.70 -20.63
C PHE A 14 -23.92 0.54 -19.91
N GLY A 15 -23.47 -0.46 -20.66
CA GLY A 15 -22.57 -1.49 -20.16
C GLY A 15 -21.29 -0.77 -19.67
N GLN A 16 -21.13 -0.57 -18.37
CA GLN A 16 -19.88 -0.17 -17.77
C GLN A 16 -18.91 -1.35 -17.90
N GLY A 17 -18.27 -1.47 -19.08
CA GLY A 17 -17.08 -2.28 -19.22
C GLY A 17 -16.02 -1.69 -18.28
N ALA A 18 -15.75 -2.34 -17.15
CA ALA A 18 -14.60 -2.02 -16.34
C ALA A 18 -13.37 -2.16 -17.24
N LEU A 19 -12.79 -1.02 -17.67
CA LEU A 19 -11.53 -1.01 -18.39
C LEU A 19 -10.49 -1.72 -17.52
N ALA A 20 -10.02 -2.88 -17.98
CA ALA A 20 -8.97 -3.62 -17.31
C ALA A 20 -7.77 -2.67 -17.13
N ARG A 21 -7.35 -2.45 -15.88
CA ARG A 21 -6.23 -1.57 -15.59
C ARG A 21 -4.97 -2.20 -16.14
N GLU A 22 -4.18 -1.45 -16.91
CA GLU A 22 -2.93 -1.91 -17.47
C GLU A 22 -1.95 -2.35 -16.38
N LEU A 23 -1.24 -3.45 -16.62
CA LEU A 23 -0.19 -3.95 -15.75
C LEU A 23 1.02 -3.00 -15.78
N SER A 24 1.73 -2.93 -14.67
CA SER A 24 2.93 -2.10 -14.57
C SER A 24 4.11 -2.74 -15.29
N THR A 25 5.02 -1.90 -15.79
CA THR A 25 6.35 -2.30 -16.25
C THR A 25 7.39 -1.48 -15.50
N CYS A 26 8.38 -2.15 -14.90
CA CYS A 26 9.49 -1.50 -14.22
C CYS A 26 10.77 -1.57 -15.05
N PHE A 27 11.61 -0.54 -14.93
CA PHE A 27 12.88 -0.42 -15.65
C PHE A 27 13.98 -0.04 -14.67
N GLY A 28 15.19 -0.51 -14.96
CA GLY A 28 16.37 -0.22 -14.15
C GLY A 28 16.32 -0.85 -12.77
N THR A 29 16.87 -0.15 -11.78
CA THR A 29 16.96 -0.63 -10.40
C THR A 29 16.08 0.16 -9.45
N THR A 30 15.97 -0.27 -8.20
CA THR A 30 15.27 0.49 -7.15
C THR A 30 15.92 1.86 -6.89
N ALA A 31 17.24 1.99 -7.15
CA ALA A 31 18.02 3.21 -6.92
C ALA A 31 18.18 4.08 -8.18
N ASP A 32 17.98 3.50 -9.36
CA ASP A 32 18.04 4.20 -10.65
C ASP A 32 17.08 3.52 -11.63
N GLY A 33 15.82 3.95 -11.61
CA GLY A 33 14.79 3.31 -12.38
C GLY A 33 13.55 4.17 -12.59
N ARG A 34 12.61 3.63 -13.35
CA ARG A 34 11.32 4.21 -13.65
C ARG A 34 10.21 3.15 -13.65
N LEU A 35 8.99 3.60 -13.59
CA LEU A 35 7.80 2.76 -13.55
C LEU A 35 6.80 3.25 -14.60
N GLU A 36 6.22 2.35 -15.37
CA GLU A 36 5.06 2.63 -16.21
C GLU A 36 3.83 1.98 -15.60
N ASN A 37 2.67 2.63 -15.71
CA ASN A 37 1.38 2.18 -15.18
C ASN A 37 1.43 1.85 -13.69
N GLY A 38 2.08 2.67 -12.86
CA GLY A 38 2.12 2.47 -11.41
C GLY A 38 0.73 2.44 -10.79
N TRP A 39 0.54 1.55 -9.78
CA TRP A 39 -0.71 1.38 -9.05
C TRP A 39 -0.58 1.98 -7.66
N ARG A 40 -1.52 2.86 -7.29
CA ARG A 40 -1.54 3.44 -5.94
C ARG A 40 -2.13 2.44 -4.96
N LEU A 41 -1.45 2.25 -3.82
CA LEU A 41 -2.00 1.48 -2.70
C LEU A 41 -3.22 2.18 -2.09
N PRO A 42 -4.23 1.44 -1.62
CA PRO A 42 -5.38 2.00 -0.93
C PRO A 42 -4.97 2.77 0.33
N LEU A 43 -5.69 3.84 0.69
CA LEU A 43 -5.42 4.62 1.91
C LEU A 43 -5.58 3.78 3.19
N SER A 44 -6.47 2.80 3.16
CA SER A 44 -6.73 1.87 4.25
C SER A 44 -7.44 0.63 3.74
N GLY A 45 -7.40 -0.42 4.53
CA GLY A 45 -8.17 -1.66 4.41
C GLY A 45 -8.62 -2.13 5.78
N GLU A 46 -9.01 -3.39 5.90
CA GLU A 46 -9.57 -3.91 7.15
C GLU A 46 -8.55 -3.98 8.29
N ASN A 47 -7.28 -4.26 7.98
CA ASN A 47 -6.20 -4.38 8.95
C ASN A 47 -4.95 -3.58 8.59
N PHE A 48 -5.06 -2.60 7.70
CA PHE A 48 -3.93 -1.75 7.33
C PHE A 48 -4.35 -0.32 6.99
N GLN A 49 -3.39 0.59 7.06
CA GLN A 49 -3.54 1.98 6.60
C GLN A 49 -2.22 2.55 6.08
N THR A 50 -2.32 3.66 5.36
CA THR A 50 -1.16 4.46 4.95
C THR A 50 -0.59 5.26 6.14
N TYR A 51 0.72 5.44 6.17
CA TYR A 51 1.42 6.29 7.15
C TYR A 51 0.96 7.76 7.12
N SER A 52 0.54 8.25 5.96
CA SER A 52 0.07 9.62 5.76
C SER A 52 -0.92 9.69 4.59
N ARG A 53 -2.16 10.10 4.90
CA ARG A 53 -3.18 10.32 3.86
C ARG A 53 -2.76 11.45 2.91
N VAL A 54 -2.15 12.51 3.43
CA VAL A 54 -1.69 13.65 2.63
C VAL A 54 -0.57 13.22 1.68
N ALA A 55 0.44 12.49 2.14
CA ALA A 55 1.51 11.99 1.29
C ALA A 55 1.00 11.01 0.23
N SER A 56 0.06 10.14 0.57
CA SER A 56 -0.58 9.24 -0.40
C SER A 56 -1.35 10.02 -1.47
N LEU A 57 -2.13 11.03 -1.09
CA LEU A 57 -2.84 11.89 -2.04
C LEU A 57 -1.88 12.71 -2.91
N ALA A 58 -0.73 13.11 -2.36
CA ALA A 58 0.37 13.73 -3.10
C ALA A 58 1.14 12.77 -4.03
N GLY A 59 0.71 11.52 -4.13
CA GLY A 59 1.26 10.56 -5.10
C GLY A 59 2.49 9.78 -4.64
N ARG A 60 2.75 9.71 -3.32
CA ARG A 60 3.95 9.05 -2.76
C ARG A 60 3.77 7.55 -2.44
N THR A 61 2.65 6.93 -2.86
CA THR A 61 2.31 5.55 -2.52
C THR A 61 1.97 4.71 -3.75
N TYR A 62 2.71 4.89 -4.84
CA TYR A 62 2.59 4.05 -6.03
C TYR A 62 3.63 2.94 -6.03
N VAL A 63 3.21 1.77 -6.52
CA VAL A 63 4.02 0.56 -6.64
C VAL A 63 3.76 -0.12 -7.98
N HIS A 64 4.59 -1.08 -8.33
CA HIS A 64 4.35 -2.01 -9.42
C HIS A 64 3.08 -2.84 -9.16
N SER A 65 2.29 -3.14 -10.19
CA SER A 65 1.01 -3.88 -10.06
C SER A 65 1.15 -5.23 -9.35
N THR A 66 2.25 -5.95 -9.56
CA THR A 66 2.54 -7.19 -8.83
C THR A 66 2.76 -6.91 -7.34
N VAL A 67 3.55 -5.88 -6.99
CA VAL A 67 3.80 -5.49 -5.60
C VAL A 67 2.51 -5.06 -4.92
N HIS A 68 1.65 -4.31 -5.62
CA HIS A 68 0.32 -3.93 -5.13
C HIS A 68 -0.51 -5.16 -4.73
N ARG A 69 -0.59 -6.17 -5.61
CA ARG A 69 -1.32 -7.41 -5.33
C ARG A 69 -0.72 -8.16 -4.15
N VAL A 70 0.61 -8.35 -4.14
CA VAL A 70 1.36 -9.04 -3.08
C VAL A 70 1.07 -8.45 -1.70
N ILE A 71 1.14 -7.12 -1.58
CA ILE A 71 0.91 -6.43 -0.30
C ILE A 71 -0.53 -6.62 0.18
N LEU A 72 -1.52 -6.46 -0.71
CA LEU A 72 -2.91 -6.61 -0.32
C LEU A 72 -3.26 -8.06 0.05
N GLU A 73 -2.70 -9.04 -0.66
CA GLU A 73 -2.85 -10.46 -0.31
C GLU A 73 -2.19 -10.78 1.05
N ALA A 74 -0.99 -10.22 1.31
CA ALA A 74 -0.32 -10.40 2.59
C ALA A 74 -1.15 -9.84 3.76
N TYR A 75 -1.69 -8.64 3.61
CA TYR A 75 -2.60 -8.07 4.62
C TYR A 75 -3.85 -8.93 4.83
N ALA A 76 -4.51 -9.35 3.76
CA ALA A 76 -5.72 -10.18 3.85
C ALA A 76 -5.45 -11.50 4.60
N LYS A 77 -4.37 -12.22 4.24
CA LYS A 77 -3.98 -13.46 4.91
C LYS A 77 -3.55 -13.24 6.36
N THR A 78 -2.78 -12.16 6.62
CA THR A 78 -2.36 -11.86 8.00
C THR A 78 -3.54 -11.54 8.89
N ARG A 79 -4.63 -10.96 8.37
CA ARG A 79 -5.85 -10.70 9.13
C ARG A 79 -6.48 -11.96 9.71
N GLU A 80 -6.44 -13.08 9.00
CA GLU A 80 -6.98 -14.36 9.49
C GLU A 80 -6.25 -14.83 10.76
N ALA A 81 -4.93 -14.59 10.83
CA ALA A 81 -4.09 -14.99 11.95
C ALA A 81 -4.00 -13.92 13.06
N ARG A 82 -4.21 -12.64 12.75
CA ARG A 82 -3.96 -11.48 13.62
C ARG A 82 -5.07 -10.43 13.45
N GLN A 83 -6.29 -10.77 13.87
CA GLN A 83 -7.51 -9.96 13.68
C GLN A 83 -7.47 -8.60 14.37
N ASP A 84 -6.68 -8.47 15.43
CA ASP A 84 -6.54 -7.28 16.26
C ASP A 84 -5.39 -6.35 15.84
N THR A 85 -4.65 -6.68 14.79
CA THR A 85 -3.44 -5.93 14.39
C THR A 85 -3.74 -4.98 13.25
N ILE A 86 -3.33 -3.72 13.40
CA ILE A 86 -3.33 -2.71 12.35
C ILE A 86 -1.91 -2.50 11.84
N PHE A 87 -1.68 -2.79 10.56
CA PHE A 87 -0.41 -2.56 9.88
C PHE A 87 -0.40 -1.17 9.24
N VAL A 88 0.79 -0.58 9.13
CA VAL A 88 0.97 0.70 8.46
C VAL A 88 2.06 0.58 7.41
N TYR A 89 1.72 0.86 6.15
CA TYR A 89 2.73 0.99 5.11
C TYR A 89 3.18 2.45 4.97
N GLY A 90 4.47 2.64 4.68
CA GLY A 90 5.13 3.92 4.52
C GLY A 90 5.17 4.41 3.08
N GLU A 91 6.28 5.03 2.71
CA GLU A 91 6.52 5.49 1.34
C GLU A 91 6.83 4.34 0.40
N THR A 92 6.43 4.48 -0.88
CA THR A 92 6.62 3.40 -1.86
C THR A 92 7.15 3.89 -3.20
N GLY A 93 6.83 5.11 -3.60
CA GLY A 93 7.31 5.69 -4.84
C GLY A 93 6.28 6.56 -5.55
N LEU A 94 6.69 7.12 -6.68
CA LEU A 94 5.83 7.93 -7.57
C LEU A 94 5.18 7.05 -8.64
N ARG A 95 4.10 7.55 -9.24
CA ARG A 95 3.36 6.85 -10.28
C ARG A 95 4.22 6.41 -11.46
N THR A 96 5.19 7.25 -11.84
CA THR A 96 6.12 7.01 -12.95
C THR A 96 7.50 6.56 -12.49
N GLY A 97 7.68 6.34 -11.18
CA GLY A 97 9.01 6.10 -10.62
C GLY A 97 9.91 7.33 -10.71
N GLY A 98 11.22 7.12 -10.87
CA GLY A 98 12.22 8.18 -10.93
C GLY A 98 12.65 8.72 -9.58
N GLU A 99 13.26 9.90 -9.55
CA GLU A 99 13.81 10.48 -8.33
C GLU A 99 12.75 10.66 -7.24
N PHE A 100 13.04 10.14 -6.04
CA PHE A 100 12.10 10.11 -4.92
C PHE A 100 12.73 10.64 -3.63
N LYS A 101 12.85 11.96 -3.53
CA LYS A 101 13.47 12.61 -2.35
C LYS A 101 12.63 12.46 -1.07
N PRO A 102 13.29 12.23 0.09
CA PRO A 102 14.72 12.16 0.32
C PRO A 102 15.33 10.76 0.07
N HIS A 103 14.54 9.77 -0.34
CA HIS A 103 14.96 8.38 -0.48
C HIS A 103 15.89 8.17 -1.68
N LYS A 104 16.86 7.26 -1.51
CA LYS A 104 17.77 6.84 -2.58
C LYS A 104 17.20 5.67 -3.41
N THR A 105 16.13 5.05 -2.93
CA THR A 105 15.41 3.92 -3.55
C THR A 105 14.00 4.34 -3.94
N HIS A 106 13.07 3.40 -4.13
CA HIS A 106 11.67 3.62 -4.51
C HIS A 106 11.46 4.14 -5.94
N ARG A 107 12.45 3.96 -6.84
CA ARG A 107 12.41 4.59 -8.16
C ARG A 107 11.76 3.77 -9.27
N ASN A 108 11.50 2.47 -9.04
CA ASN A 108 10.90 1.58 -10.04
C ASN A 108 9.67 0.82 -9.55
N GLY A 109 9.10 1.20 -8.40
CA GLY A 109 7.89 0.63 -7.83
C GLY A 109 8.07 -0.73 -7.15
N LEU A 110 9.31 -1.19 -6.91
CA LEU A 110 9.60 -2.47 -6.25
C LEU A 110 9.97 -2.32 -4.77
N SER A 111 10.06 -1.10 -4.24
CA SER A 111 10.39 -0.83 -2.84
C SER A 111 9.16 -0.36 -2.08
N VAL A 112 9.02 -0.83 -0.85
CA VAL A 112 7.94 -0.45 0.07
C VAL A 112 8.52 -0.33 1.47
N ASP A 113 8.23 0.79 2.14
CA ASP A 113 8.51 0.94 3.55
C ASP A 113 7.33 0.42 4.37
N PHE A 114 7.61 -0.22 5.48
CA PHE A 114 6.60 -0.62 6.46
C PHE A 114 6.98 -0.05 7.83
N MET A 115 6.00 0.54 8.51
CA MET A 115 6.15 0.87 9.92
C MET A 115 6.04 -0.40 10.75
N VAL A 116 6.84 -0.52 11.80
CA VAL A 116 6.74 -1.66 12.71
C VAL A 116 5.38 -1.64 13.40
N PRO A 117 4.65 -2.77 13.48
CA PRO A 117 3.43 -2.85 14.26
C PRO A 117 3.77 -2.73 15.75
N VAL A 118 2.96 -1.99 16.48
CA VAL A 118 3.17 -1.74 17.91
C VAL A 118 1.92 -2.00 18.74
N ARG A 119 2.13 -2.27 20.04
CA ARG A 119 1.09 -2.39 21.06
C ARG A 119 1.33 -1.39 22.18
N ASN A 120 0.24 -0.87 22.73
CA ASN A 120 0.26 -0.05 23.95
C ASN A 120 0.38 -0.92 25.23
N GLU A 121 0.35 -0.27 26.40
CA GLU A 121 0.43 -0.94 27.71
C GLU A 121 -0.70 -1.96 27.96
N GLU A 122 -1.90 -1.69 27.42
CA GLU A 122 -3.05 -2.60 27.49
C GLU A 122 -2.99 -3.73 26.47
N SER A 123 -1.87 -3.86 25.74
CA SER A 123 -1.67 -4.85 24.66
C SER A 123 -2.58 -4.69 23.46
N HIS A 124 -3.21 -3.55 23.28
CA HIS A 124 -3.95 -3.24 22.07
C HIS A 124 -3.02 -2.80 20.94
N SER A 125 -3.30 -3.26 19.72
CA SER A 125 -2.61 -2.76 18.54
C SER A 125 -2.97 -1.29 18.31
N VAL A 126 -1.95 -0.47 18.16
CA VAL A 126 -2.07 0.96 17.88
C VAL A 126 -1.11 1.34 16.75
N THR A 127 -1.28 2.53 16.20
CA THR A 127 -0.35 3.05 15.18
C THR A 127 0.71 3.93 15.82
N LEU A 128 1.89 3.96 15.22
CA LEU A 128 2.93 4.91 15.63
C LEU A 128 2.43 6.35 15.47
N PRO A 129 2.83 7.26 16.36
CA PRO A 129 2.53 8.68 16.21
C PRO A 129 3.25 9.24 14.97
N THR A 130 2.47 9.65 13.97
CA THR A 130 3.00 10.19 12.72
C THR A 130 2.60 11.66 12.56
N HIS A 131 3.58 12.56 12.61
CA HIS A 131 3.41 13.99 12.39
C HIS A 131 4.65 14.60 11.73
N LEU A 132 4.57 15.83 11.27
CA LEU A 132 5.69 16.47 10.57
C LEU A 132 6.95 16.60 11.42
N GLY A 133 6.81 16.78 12.73
CA GLY A 133 7.95 16.94 13.66
C GLY A 133 8.79 15.69 13.85
N ASN A 134 8.25 14.49 13.55
CA ASN A 134 9.00 13.23 13.55
C ASN A 134 9.10 12.62 12.14
N ARG A 135 9.05 13.46 11.12
CA ARG A 135 9.10 13.08 9.69
C ARG A 135 8.12 11.96 9.37
N LEU A 136 6.88 12.07 9.89
CA LEU A 136 5.82 11.09 9.68
C LEU A 136 6.16 9.68 10.20
N GLY A 137 6.91 9.61 11.30
CA GLY A 137 7.29 8.37 11.97
C GLY A 137 8.69 7.84 11.61
N TYR A 138 9.39 8.43 10.65
CA TYR A 138 10.72 7.96 10.23
C TYR A 138 11.84 8.31 11.23
N ASP A 139 11.64 9.28 12.13
CA ASP A 139 12.61 9.66 13.15
C ASP A 139 12.33 8.99 14.51
N LEU A 140 11.46 8.00 14.57
CA LEU A 140 11.17 7.25 15.79
C LEU A 140 12.22 6.15 16.01
N GLU A 141 12.85 6.16 17.18
CA GLU A 141 13.86 5.17 17.57
C GLU A 141 13.36 4.32 18.75
N PHE A 142 13.45 3.02 18.60
CA PHE A 142 13.13 2.07 19.64
C PHE A 142 14.39 1.69 20.42
N SER A 143 14.24 1.42 21.71
CA SER A 143 15.30 0.84 22.53
C SER A 143 15.70 -0.56 22.03
N ASP A 144 16.80 -1.11 22.53
CA ASP A 144 17.28 -2.48 22.27
C ASP A 144 16.23 -3.56 22.63
N ARG A 145 15.26 -3.21 23.46
CA ARG A 145 14.15 -4.09 23.86
C ARG A 145 12.88 -3.88 23.03
N GLY A 146 12.95 -3.08 21.96
CA GLY A 146 11.80 -2.77 21.10
C GLY A 146 10.74 -1.90 21.79
N GLN A 147 11.14 -0.97 22.66
CA GLN A 147 10.25 -0.05 23.38
C GLN A 147 10.47 1.39 22.94
N LEU A 148 9.38 2.13 22.81
CA LEU A 148 9.33 3.57 22.59
C LEU A 148 8.20 4.14 23.44
N ASP A 149 8.53 4.92 24.50
CA ASP A 149 7.57 5.40 25.49
C ASP A 149 6.71 4.25 26.07
N ASN A 150 5.39 4.35 25.92
CA ASN A 150 4.41 3.32 26.32
C ASN A 150 4.11 2.30 25.22
N LEU A 151 4.88 2.30 24.12
CA LEU A 151 4.70 1.39 22.99
C LEU A 151 5.74 0.29 22.97
N ARG A 152 5.36 -0.89 22.49
CA ARG A 152 6.25 -2.03 22.27
C ARG A 152 6.05 -2.59 20.87
N ILE A 153 7.15 -2.96 20.20
CA ILE A 153 7.08 -3.64 18.90
C ILE A 153 6.35 -4.98 19.06
N ASP A 154 5.38 -5.24 18.17
CA ASP A 154 4.74 -6.54 18.01
C ASP A 154 5.56 -7.42 17.04
N PHE A 155 6.60 -8.07 17.57
CA PHE A 155 7.45 -8.96 16.78
C PHE A 155 6.70 -10.15 16.18
N GLU A 156 5.63 -10.62 16.81
CA GLU A 156 4.80 -11.69 16.28
C GLU A 156 4.01 -11.23 15.07
N ALA A 157 3.47 -10.02 15.08
CA ALA A 157 2.81 -9.43 13.92
C ALA A 157 3.81 -9.19 12.77
N MET A 158 5.03 -8.70 13.07
CA MET A 158 6.09 -8.59 12.06
C MET A 158 6.43 -9.95 11.44
N ALA A 159 6.61 -10.99 12.27
CA ALA A 159 6.89 -12.33 11.79
C ALA A 159 5.73 -12.92 10.99
N ALA A 160 4.48 -12.61 11.36
CA ALA A 160 3.31 -13.08 10.64
C ALA A 160 3.26 -12.50 9.22
N ILE A 161 3.45 -11.20 9.04
CA ILE A 161 3.42 -10.59 7.71
C ILE A 161 4.63 -10.99 6.85
N ALA A 162 5.80 -11.19 7.45
CA ALA A 162 7.02 -11.60 6.75
C ALA A 162 6.99 -13.06 6.26
N LYS A 163 6.17 -13.91 6.87
CA LYS A 163 6.04 -15.34 6.51
C LYS A 163 5.20 -15.59 5.26
N PHE A 164 4.46 -14.61 4.78
CA PHE A 164 3.71 -14.78 3.55
C PHE A 164 4.65 -14.79 2.35
N GLU A 165 5.13 -15.98 2.00
CA GLU A 165 5.70 -16.23 0.68
C GLU A 165 4.58 -16.00 -0.35
N VAL A 166 4.66 -14.87 -1.00
CA VAL A 166 3.95 -14.70 -2.25
C VAL A 166 4.71 -15.53 -3.26
N VAL A 167 4.11 -16.62 -3.73
CA VAL A 167 4.66 -17.34 -4.90
C VAL A 167 4.83 -16.32 -6.01
N PRO A 168 6.07 -15.97 -6.40
CA PRO A 168 6.29 -14.97 -7.41
C PRO A 168 5.68 -15.49 -8.71
N GLN A 169 4.56 -14.90 -9.15
CA GLN A 169 4.28 -14.94 -10.57
C GLN A 169 5.47 -14.26 -11.25
N PRO A 170 6.09 -14.88 -12.27
CA PRO A 170 7.23 -14.28 -12.91
C PRO A 170 6.86 -12.83 -13.27
N ILE A 171 7.69 -11.89 -12.84
CA ILE A 171 7.57 -10.49 -13.26
C ILE A 171 7.89 -10.51 -14.75
N ALA A 172 6.87 -10.76 -15.56
CA ALA A 172 7.00 -10.75 -16.99
C ALA A 172 7.39 -9.31 -17.37
N GLN A 173 8.57 -9.18 -17.95
CA GLN A 173 9.16 -7.99 -18.55
C GLN A 173 9.88 -7.04 -17.57
N MET A 174 11.06 -7.46 -17.12
CA MET A 174 12.16 -6.52 -16.91
C MET A 174 12.80 -6.29 -18.28
N SER A 175 12.42 -5.24 -18.99
CA SER A 175 13.17 -4.79 -20.15
C SER A 175 14.44 -4.09 -19.67
N ARG A 176 15.58 -4.53 -20.23
CA ARG A 176 16.89 -3.93 -19.97
C ARG A 176 16.99 -2.52 -20.52
#